data_aae38631d878d2f88813e04b1d49cd13
#
_entry.id   aae38631d878d2f88813e04b1d49cd13
#
_cell.length_a   1.000
_cell.length_b   1.000
_cell.length_c   1.000
_cell.angle_alpha   90.00
_cell.angle_beta   90.00
_cell.angle_gamma   90.00
#
_symmetry.space_group_name_H-M   'P 1'
#
loop_
_entity.id
_entity.type
_entity.pdbx_description
1 polymer ?
#
loop_
_entity_poly.entity_id
_entity_poly.type
_entity_poly.pdbx_seq_one_letter_code
_entity_poly.pdbx_strand_id
1 'polypeptide(L)'
;KEKSLIYTIDIKKEIDNTTWIYLHNGLSEAKQLSADAILLHMNTYGGLLESADSMRTAILYSPIPVYVFIDNNAASAGALISIACKKIYMRKGANIGAATVVNQTGAALPDKYQSYMRSMIRSTAEAQGKDTLIQNGDTIYKWKRDPLIAEAMVDDRVIVPNLIDSG
;
A
#
# COMPACT_ATOMS: atom_id res chain seq x y z
N LYS A 1 27.93 -13.08 11.58
CA LYS A 1 26.79 -12.32 11.04
C LYS A 1 25.59 -12.59 11.93
N GLU A 2 25.04 -11.57 12.57
CA GLU A 2 23.76 -11.69 13.25
C GLU A 2 22.71 -12.11 12.23
N LYS A 3 21.87 -13.08 12.62
CA LYS A 3 20.77 -13.54 11.78
C LYS A 3 19.58 -12.61 12.03
N SER A 4 19.07 -11.96 10.99
CA SER A 4 17.83 -11.19 11.06
C SER A 4 16.63 -12.10 10.95
N LEU A 5 15.62 -11.87 11.80
CA LEU A 5 14.34 -12.56 11.75
C LEU A 5 13.34 -11.77 10.92
N ILE A 6 12.92 -12.31 9.80
CA ILE A 6 11.87 -11.73 8.95
C ILE A 6 10.61 -12.57 9.11
N TYR A 7 9.52 -11.93 9.60
CA TYR A 7 8.23 -12.57 9.73
C TYR A 7 7.41 -12.37 8.45
N THR A 8 6.98 -13.46 7.81
CA THR A 8 6.24 -13.38 6.53
C THR A 8 4.75 -13.62 6.74
N ILE A 9 3.91 -12.76 6.15
CA ILE A 9 2.46 -12.85 6.18
C ILE A 9 1.95 -12.90 4.73
N ASP A 10 1.24 -13.98 4.38
CA ASP A 10 0.64 -14.15 3.05
C ASP A 10 -0.71 -13.45 2.95
N ILE A 11 -0.84 -12.48 2.04
CA ILE A 11 -2.08 -11.80 1.69
C ILE A 11 -2.43 -12.19 0.24
N LYS A 12 -3.02 -13.37 0.08
CA LYS A 12 -3.28 -14.01 -1.24
C LYS A 12 -4.77 -14.25 -1.51
N LYS A 13 -5.63 -13.57 -0.77
CA LYS A 13 -7.09 -13.69 -0.85
C LYS A 13 -7.73 -12.31 -0.94
N GLU A 14 -9.04 -12.30 -1.00
CA GLU A 14 -9.85 -11.10 -0.86
C GLU A 14 -9.57 -10.39 0.48
N ILE A 15 -9.59 -9.07 0.46
CA ILE A 15 -9.43 -8.24 1.66
C ILE A 15 -10.80 -8.14 2.33
N ASP A 16 -10.97 -8.88 3.42
CA ASP A 16 -12.17 -8.97 4.24
C ASP A 16 -11.81 -8.92 5.73
N ASN A 17 -12.81 -9.09 6.57
CA ASN A 17 -12.59 -9.12 8.02
C ASN A 17 -11.69 -10.28 8.48
N THR A 18 -11.75 -11.42 7.80
CA THR A 18 -10.90 -12.58 8.11
C THR A 18 -9.44 -12.27 7.80
N THR A 19 -9.17 -11.66 6.64
CA THR A 19 -7.83 -11.24 6.22
C THR A 19 -7.28 -10.15 7.15
N TRP A 20 -8.15 -9.23 7.61
CA TRP A 20 -7.78 -8.24 8.62
C TRP A 20 -7.34 -8.90 9.94
N ILE A 21 -8.15 -9.82 10.48
CA ILE A 21 -7.82 -10.54 11.72
C ILE A 21 -6.51 -11.32 11.56
N TYR A 22 -6.31 -11.97 10.40
CA TYR A 22 -5.09 -12.70 10.10
C TYR A 22 -3.85 -11.81 10.11
N LEU A 23 -3.91 -10.64 9.44
CA LEU A 23 -2.83 -9.65 9.49
C LEU A 23 -2.57 -9.16 10.90
N HIS A 24 -3.62 -8.77 11.63
CA HIS A 24 -3.51 -8.26 12.99
C HIS A 24 -2.82 -9.26 13.94
N ASN A 25 -3.19 -10.53 13.85
CA ASN A 25 -2.55 -11.59 14.61
C ASN A 25 -1.08 -11.78 14.21
N GLY A 26 -0.78 -11.75 12.90
CA GLY A 26 0.58 -11.85 12.39
C GLY A 26 1.48 -10.69 12.84
N LEU A 27 0.95 -9.44 12.87
CA LEU A 27 1.68 -8.29 13.41
C LEU A 27 1.99 -8.46 14.90
N SER A 28 1.02 -8.99 15.66
CA SER A 28 1.18 -9.26 17.09
C SER A 28 2.21 -10.36 17.35
N GLU A 29 2.15 -11.45 16.60
CA GLU A 29 3.09 -12.58 16.71
C GLU A 29 4.52 -12.14 16.32
N ALA A 30 4.67 -11.38 15.23
CA ALA A 30 5.97 -10.82 14.84
C ALA A 30 6.60 -9.99 15.96
N LYS A 31 5.77 -9.20 16.68
CA LYS A 31 6.21 -8.42 17.83
C LYS A 31 6.65 -9.33 18.99
N GLN A 32 5.89 -10.37 19.30
CA GLN A 32 6.24 -11.33 20.38
C GLN A 32 7.54 -12.06 20.08
N LEU A 33 7.79 -12.39 18.81
CA LEU A 33 9.01 -13.03 18.34
C LEU A 33 10.19 -12.06 18.19
N SER A 34 10.00 -10.77 18.44
CA SER A 34 11.01 -9.72 18.23
C SER A 34 11.58 -9.74 16.80
N ALA A 35 10.69 -9.85 15.81
CA ALA A 35 11.10 -9.84 14.41
C ALA A 35 11.72 -8.49 14.02
N ASP A 36 12.79 -8.52 13.23
CA ASP A 36 13.48 -7.33 12.72
C ASP A 36 12.69 -6.64 11.59
N ALA A 37 11.88 -7.40 10.88
CA ALA A 37 11.02 -6.91 9.80
C ALA A 37 9.84 -7.86 9.56
N ILE A 38 8.78 -7.30 8.96
CA ILE A 38 7.62 -8.06 8.48
C ILE A 38 7.58 -7.92 6.97
N LEU A 39 7.39 -9.04 6.27
CA LEU A 39 7.21 -9.10 4.82
C LEU A 39 5.79 -9.56 4.50
N LEU A 40 4.98 -8.68 3.91
CA LEU A 40 3.71 -9.06 3.31
C LEU A 40 3.96 -9.65 1.93
N HIS A 41 3.55 -10.89 1.71
CA HIS A 41 3.55 -11.51 0.38
C HIS A 41 2.16 -11.31 -0.24
N MET A 42 2.06 -10.35 -1.16
CA MET A 42 0.80 -9.81 -1.66
C MET A 42 0.44 -10.38 -3.02
N ASN A 43 -0.77 -10.93 -3.13
CA ASN A 43 -1.42 -11.22 -4.40
C ASN A 43 -2.94 -11.16 -4.19
N THR A 44 -3.56 -9.99 -4.42
CA THR A 44 -4.99 -9.77 -4.19
C THR A 44 -5.61 -8.87 -5.26
N TYR A 45 -6.86 -9.12 -5.58
CA TYR A 45 -7.68 -8.23 -6.41
C TYR A 45 -8.41 -7.15 -5.60
N GLY A 46 -8.24 -7.13 -4.27
CA GLY A 46 -8.84 -6.14 -3.40
C GLY A 46 -9.91 -6.74 -2.48
N GLY A 47 -10.89 -5.93 -2.10
CA GLY A 47 -11.98 -6.31 -1.20
C GLY A 47 -12.53 -5.12 -0.42
N LEU A 48 -12.96 -5.35 0.81
CA LEU A 48 -13.69 -4.39 1.63
C LEU A 48 -12.81 -3.20 2.06
N LEU A 49 -13.30 -1.99 1.82
CA LEU A 49 -12.59 -0.75 2.16
C LEU A 49 -12.33 -0.62 3.67
N GLU A 50 -13.30 -0.99 4.51
CA GLU A 50 -13.17 -0.90 5.97
C GLU A 50 -12.06 -1.83 6.50
N SER A 51 -11.97 -3.04 5.97
CA SER A 51 -10.89 -3.98 6.30
C SER A 51 -9.53 -3.46 5.81
N ALA A 52 -9.51 -2.91 4.59
CA ALA A 52 -8.29 -2.31 4.03
C ALA A 52 -7.79 -1.11 4.85
N ASP A 53 -8.69 -0.24 5.32
CA ASP A 53 -8.34 0.91 6.18
C ASP A 53 -7.78 0.46 7.53
N SER A 54 -8.39 -0.57 8.13
CA SER A 54 -7.89 -1.18 9.37
C SER A 54 -6.48 -1.75 9.18
N MET A 55 -6.25 -2.48 8.09
CA MET A 55 -4.95 -3.05 7.73
C MET A 55 -3.90 -1.96 7.48
N ARG A 56 -4.24 -0.94 6.66
CA ARG A 56 -3.41 0.23 6.39
C ARG A 56 -2.98 0.92 7.70
N THR A 57 -3.93 1.17 8.58
CA THR A 57 -3.69 1.85 9.85
C THR A 57 -2.74 1.02 10.73
N ALA A 58 -2.98 -0.28 10.87
CA ALA A 58 -2.11 -1.16 11.65
C ALA A 58 -0.68 -1.21 11.09
N ILE A 59 -0.50 -1.18 9.77
CA ILE A 59 0.80 -1.16 9.12
C ILE A 59 1.53 0.16 9.37
N LEU A 60 0.84 1.30 9.21
CA LEU A 60 1.45 2.63 9.44
C LEU A 60 1.95 2.82 10.87
N TYR A 61 1.24 2.26 11.86
CA TYR A 61 1.59 2.36 13.28
C TYR A 61 2.37 1.15 13.81
N SER A 62 2.77 0.22 12.94
CA SER A 62 3.58 -0.92 13.36
C SER A 62 4.94 -0.47 13.88
N PRO A 63 5.36 -0.92 15.08
CA PRO A 63 6.70 -0.64 15.59
C PRO A 63 7.80 -1.40 14.82
N ILE A 64 7.42 -2.45 14.11
CA ILE A 64 8.31 -3.24 13.26
C ILE A 64 8.12 -2.79 11.80
N PRO A 65 9.19 -2.54 11.04
CA PRO A 65 9.06 -2.12 9.65
C PRO A 65 8.36 -3.18 8.80
N VAL A 66 7.27 -2.78 8.14
CA VAL A 66 6.51 -3.66 7.25
C VAL A 66 6.89 -3.37 5.80
N TYR A 67 7.32 -4.39 5.10
CA TYR A 67 7.62 -4.39 3.67
C TYR A 67 6.56 -5.20 2.93
N VAL A 68 6.35 -4.91 1.66
CA VAL A 68 5.48 -5.73 0.81
C VAL A 68 6.23 -6.21 -0.43
N PHE A 69 6.06 -7.48 -0.75
CA PHE A 69 6.42 -8.06 -2.04
C PHE A 69 5.14 -8.39 -2.80
N ILE A 70 4.92 -7.69 -3.92
CA ILE A 70 3.78 -7.92 -4.79
C ILE A 70 4.17 -9.00 -5.81
N ASP A 71 3.58 -10.17 -5.65
CA ASP A 71 3.85 -11.33 -6.48
C ASP A 71 3.24 -11.18 -7.87
N ASN A 72 1.95 -10.84 -7.95
CA ASN A 72 1.24 -10.64 -9.22
C ASN A 72 0.33 -9.39 -9.17
N ASN A 73 -0.57 -9.31 -8.20
CA ASN A 73 -1.51 -8.20 -8.11
C ASN A 73 -1.57 -7.59 -6.71
N ALA A 74 -1.64 -6.28 -6.66
CA ALA A 74 -2.06 -5.49 -5.51
C ALA A 74 -3.13 -4.49 -5.99
N ALA A 75 -4.30 -5.01 -6.38
CA ALA A 75 -5.37 -4.19 -6.91
C ALA A 75 -6.27 -3.65 -5.80
N SER A 76 -6.87 -2.46 -6.03
CA SER A 76 -7.87 -1.85 -5.17
C SER A 76 -7.39 -1.71 -3.71
N ALA A 77 -8.04 -2.39 -2.74
CA ALA A 77 -7.62 -2.46 -1.35
C ALA A 77 -6.14 -2.90 -1.19
N GLY A 78 -5.65 -3.77 -2.08
CA GLY A 78 -4.25 -4.20 -2.10
C GLY A 78 -3.28 -3.05 -2.38
N ALA A 79 -3.64 -2.11 -3.25
CA ALA A 79 -2.84 -0.91 -3.51
C ALA A 79 -2.74 -0.03 -2.25
N LEU A 80 -3.88 0.26 -1.60
CA LEU A 80 -3.91 1.06 -0.38
C LEU A 80 -3.02 0.45 0.73
N ILE A 81 -3.13 -0.85 0.96
CA ILE A 81 -2.32 -1.58 1.93
C ILE A 81 -0.83 -1.52 1.57
N SER A 82 -0.51 -1.69 0.28
CA SER A 82 0.88 -1.66 -0.20
C SER A 82 1.52 -0.27 -0.04
N ILE A 83 0.77 0.80 -0.31
CA ILE A 83 1.23 2.20 -0.12
C ILE A 83 1.57 2.49 1.35
N ALA A 84 0.89 1.84 2.31
CA ALA A 84 1.17 1.97 3.74
C ALA A 84 2.50 1.31 4.16
N CYS A 85 3.03 0.38 3.39
CA CYS A 85 4.27 -0.33 3.70
C CYS A 85 5.51 0.54 3.50
N LYS A 86 6.55 0.31 4.30
CA LYS A 86 7.82 1.05 4.27
C LYS A 86 8.51 1.00 2.91
N LYS A 87 8.50 -0.17 2.24
CA LYS A 87 8.97 -0.35 0.87
C LYS A 87 8.07 -1.34 0.13
N ILE A 88 7.95 -1.13 -1.17
CA ILE A 88 7.24 -1.99 -2.10
C ILE A 88 8.25 -2.64 -3.02
N TYR A 89 8.24 -3.95 -3.06
CA TYR A 89 8.97 -4.76 -4.03
C TYR A 89 7.95 -5.44 -4.93
N MET A 90 8.24 -5.54 -6.22
CA MET A 90 7.33 -6.13 -7.18
C MET A 90 8.05 -7.15 -8.04
N ARG A 91 7.39 -8.29 -8.29
CA ARG A 91 7.85 -9.20 -9.35
C ARG A 91 7.77 -8.49 -10.70
N LYS A 92 8.63 -8.84 -11.63
CA LYS A 92 8.53 -8.34 -13.02
C LYS A 92 7.16 -8.72 -13.60
N GLY A 93 6.42 -7.72 -14.09
CA GLY A 93 5.07 -7.88 -14.63
C GLY A 93 3.95 -7.84 -13.57
N ALA A 94 4.26 -7.62 -12.29
CA ALA A 94 3.23 -7.41 -11.27
C ALA A 94 2.59 -6.03 -11.40
N ASN A 95 1.34 -5.93 -10.92
CA ASN A 95 0.52 -4.72 -11.00
C ASN A 95 0.18 -4.18 -9.61
N ILE A 96 0.07 -2.84 -9.51
CA ILE A 96 -0.45 -2.13 -8.35
C ILE A 96 -1.35 -0.98 -8.82
N GLY A 97 -2.52 -0.80 -8.21
CA GLY A 97 -3.45 0.29 -8.54
C GLY A 97 -4.89 -0.17 -8.64
N ALA A 98 -5.62 0.33 -9.66
CA ALA A 98 -7.04 0.03 -9.89
C ALA A 98 -7.89 0.22 -8.62
N ALA A 99 -7.70 1.34 -7.92
CA ALA A 99 -8.27 1.58 -6.59
C ALA A 99 -9.58 2.39 -6.62
N THR A 100 -10.21 2.52 -7.78
CA THR A 100 -11.57 3.08 -7.94
C THR A 100 -12.55 2.27 -7.08
N VAL A 101 -13.36 2.97 -6.27
CA VAL A 101 -14.33 2.30 -5.41
C VAL A 101 -15.53 1.86 -6.24
N VAL A 102 -15.81 0.57 -6.25
CA VAL A 102 -16.90 -0.04 -7.03
C VAL A 102 -17.87 -0.79 -6.13
N ASN A 103 -19.10 -1.00 -6.61
CA ASN A 103 -20.07 -1.88 -5.98
C ASN A 103 -19.82 -3.35 -6.38
N GLN A 104 -20.67 -4.26 -5.90
CA GLN A 104 -20.59 -5.69 -6.17
C GLN A 104 -20.72 -6.06 -7.66
N THR A 105 -21.29 -5.18 -8.48
CA THR A 105 -21.42 -5.39 -9.94
C THR A 105 -20.24 -4.80 -10.73
N GLY A 106 -19.25 -4.19 -10.06
CA GLY A 106 -18.12 -3.52 -10.67
C GLY A 106 -18.40 -2.09 -11.14
N ALA A 107 -19.60 -1.56 -10.89
CA ALA A 107 -19.92 -0.16 -11.23
C ALA A 107 -19.32 0.82 -10.21
N ALA A 108 -18.73 1.92 -10.70
CA ALA A 108 -18.14 2.93 -9.84
C ALA A 108 -19.20 3.55 -8.90
N LEU A 109 -18.84 3.68 -7.62
CA LEU A 109 -19.67 4.37 -6.64
C LEU A 109 -19.65 5.89 -6.87
N PRO A 110 -20.66 6.63 -6.32
CA PRO A 110 -20.69 8.09 -6.40
C PRO A 110 -19.40 8.76 -5.93
N ASP A 111 -19.11 9.96 -6.47
CA ASP A 111 -17.84 10.67 -6.27
C ASP A 111 -17.48 10.91 -4.79
N LYS A 112 -18.44 10.98 -3.87
CA LYS A 112 -18.14 11.08 -2.43
C LYS A 112 -17.30 9.90 -1.90
N TYR A 113 -17.51 8.70 -2.42
CA TYR A 113 -16.73 7.51 -2.04
C TYR A 113 -15.36 7.53 -2.71
N GLN A 114 -15.31 7.97 -3.97
CA GLN A 114 -14.05 8.18 -4.68
C GLN A 114 -13.18 9.23 -3.99
N SER A 115 -13.80 10.36 -3.60
CA SER A 115 -13.12 11.44 -2.88
C SER A 115 -12.55 10.96 -1.54
N TYR A 116 -13.30 10.13 -0.81
CA TYR A 116 -12.82 9.53 0.44
C TYR A 116 -11.60 8.63 0.19
N MET A 117 -11.67 7.75 -0.81
CA MET A 117 -10.56 6.87 -1.16
C MET A 117 -9.34 7.64 -1.67
N ARG A 118 -9.52 8.67 -2.51
CA ARG A 118 -8.43 9.58 -2.96
C ARG A 118 -7.73 10.20 -1.76
N SER A 119 -8.50 10.76 -0.84
CA SER A 119 -7.95 11.38 0.37
C SER A 119 -7.17 10.38 1.22
N MET A 120 -7.71 9.18 1.40
CA MET A 120 -7.08 8.12 2.19
C MET A 120 -5.76 7.65 1.58
N ILE A 121 -5.73 7.34 0.29
CA ILE A 121 -4.52 6.83 -0.37
C ILE A 121 -3.44 7.91 -0.47
N ARG A 122 -3.85 9.17 -0.71
CA ARG A 122 -2.94 10.33 -0.69
C ARG A 122 -2.30 10.52 0.68
N SER A 123 -3.10 10.61 1.75
CA SER A 123 -2.59 10.79 3.11
C SER A 123 -1.70 9.63 3.55
N THR A 124 -1.99 8.41 3.09
CA THR A 124 -1.14 7.24 3.31
C THR A 124 0.22 7.37 2.64
N ALA A 125 0.25 7.88 1.40
CA ALA A 125 1.49 8.15 0.68
C ALA A 125 2.31 9.25 1.36
N GLU A 126 1.66 10.35 1.77
CA GLU A 126 2.27 11.46 2.51
C GLU A 126 2.88 11.01 3.84
N ALA A 127 2.23 10.08 4.55
CA ALA A 127 2.70 9.53 5.81
C ALA A 127 4.05 8.78 5.69
N GLN A 128 4.44 8.33 4.48
CA GLN A 128 5.76 7.75 4.24
C GLN A 128 6.88 8.79 4.26
N GLY A 129 6.55 10.09 4.18
CA GLY A 129 7.49 11.19 4.22
C GLY A 129 8.30 11.38 2.94
N LYS A 130 9.35 12.18 3.07
CA LYS A 130 10.24 12.54 1.97
C LYS A 130 11.66 12.07 2.24
N ASP A 131 12.38 11.75 1.19
CA ASP A 131 13.84 11.61 1.20
C ASP A 131 14.48 12.97 0.95
N THR A 132 15.62 13.21 1.59
CA THR A 132 16.45 14.37 1.37
C THR A 132 17.57 13.97 0.42
N LEU A 133 17.66 14.64 -0.72
CA LEU A 133 18.69 14.43 -1.74
C LEU A 133 19.53 15.70 -1.87
N ILE A 134 20.83 15.54 -2.13
CA ILE A 134 21.71 16.67 -2.49
C ILE A 134 22.01 16.54 -3.99
N GLN A 135 21.60 17.54 -4.76
CA GLN A 135 21.84 17.61 -6.19
C GLN A 135 22.42 18.98 -6.55
N ASN A 136 23.61 19.00 -7.16
CA ASN A 136 24.33 20.23 -7.54
C ASN A 136 24.56 21.22 -6.38
N GLY A 137 24.69 20.72 -5.13
CA GLY A 137 24.84 21.55 -3.93
C GLY A 137 23.53 22.00 -3.28
N ASP A 138 22.39 21.79 -3.94
CA ASP A 138 21.07 22.11 -3.41
C ASP A 138 20.43 20.92 -2.70
N THR A 139 19.67 21.22 -1.64
CA THR A 139 18.89 20.22 -0.91
C THR A 139 17.52 20.08 -1.56
N ILE A 140 17.23 18.89 -2.07
CA ILE A 140 15.95 18.55 -2.71
C ILE A 140 15.19 17.54 -1.84
N TYR A 141 13.89 17.76 -1.65
CA TYR A 141 12.97 16.86 -0.96
C TYR A 141 12.10 16.10 -1.96
N LYS A 142 12.24 14.78 -2.01
CA LYS A 142 11.45 13.91 -2.90
C LYS A 142 10.53 13.00 -2.08
N TRP A 143 9.27 12.92 -2.43
CA TRP A 143 8.35 11.98 -1.80
C TRP A 143 8.84 10.54 -1.94
N LYS A 144 8.82 9.76 -0.86
CA LYS A 144 9.06 8.30 -0.91
C LYS A 144 7.94 7.57 -1.65
N ARG A 145 6.73 8.10 -1.53
CA ARG A 145 5.53 7.73 -2.29
C ARG A 145 4.92 9.02 -2.78
N ASP A 146 4.84 9.20 -4.09
CA ASP A 146 4.23 10.40 -4.65
C ASP A 146 2.72 10.38 -4.39
N PRO A 147 2.17 11.37 -3.63
CA PRO A 147 0.75 11.40 -3.31
C PRO A 147 -0.14 11.54 -4.54
N LEU A 148 0.34 12.21 -5.60
CA LEU A 148 -0.40 12.39 -6.84
C LEU A 148 -0.49 11.08 -7.64
N ILE A 149 0.58 10.28 -7.66
CA ILE A 149 0.56 8.94 -8.25
C ILE A 149 -0.42 8.05 -7.46
N ALA A 150 -0.45 8.16 -6.14
CA ALA A 150 -1.39 7.41 -5.32
C ALA A 150 -2.85 7.80 -5.62
N GLU A 151 -3.15 9.08 -5.78
CA GLU A 151 -4.48 9.54 -6.21
C GLU A 151 -4.87 9.05 -7.60
N ALA A 152 -3.93 9.05 -8.54
CA ALA A 152 -4.15 8.56 -9.91
C ALA A 152 -4.52 7.06 -9.96
N MET A 153 -4.18 6.28 -8.93
CA MET A 153 -4.64 4.88 -8.82
C MET A 153 -6.15 4.77 -8.56
N VAL A 154 -6.77 5.83 -8.04
CA VAL A 154 -8.21 5.89 -7.71
C VAL A 154 -9.01 6.56 -8.82
N ASP A 155 -8.46 7.61 -9.43
CA ASP A 155 -9.18 8.52 -10.32
C ASP A 155 -8.38 8.75 -11.60
N ASP A 156 -8.89 8.27 -12.72
CA ASP A 156 -8.29 8.37 -14.05
C ASP A 156 -8.21 9.81 -14.61
N ARG A 157 -8.94 10.76 -13.98
CA ARG A 157 -8.88 12.19 -14.31
C ARG A 157 -7.63 12.88 -13.73
N VAL A 158 -6.93 12.23 -12.80
CA VAL A 158 -5.72 12.79 -12.18
C VAL A 158 -4.55 12.68 -13.15
N ILE A 159 -4.04 13.84 -13.56
CA ILE A 159 -2.85 13.93 -14.43
C ILE A 159 -1.61 14.05 -13.56
N VAL A 160 -0.67 13.14 -13.73
CA VAL A 160 0.64 13.18 -13.07
C VAL A 160 1.64 13.83 -14.01
N PRO A 161 2.14 15.06 -13.73
CA PRO A 161 3.09 15.75 -14.58
C PRO A 161 4.37 14.92 -14.77
N ASN A 162 4.88 14.89 -16.00
CA ASN A 162 6.12 14.18 -16.38
C ASN A 162 6.10 12.65 -16.24
N LEU A 163 4.94 12.08 -15.94
CA LEU A 163 4.74 10.63 -16.07
C LEU A 163 4.23 10.36 -17.49
N ILE A 164 5.06 9.70 -18.29
CA ILE A 164 4.68 9.28 -19.63
C ILE A 164 4.15 7.86 -19.53
N ASP A 165 2.89 7.67 -19.84
CA ASP A 165 2.34 6.33 -20.06
C ASP A 165 2.94 5.81 -21.37
N SER A 166 3.69 4.73 -21.27
CA SER A 166 4.30 4.10 -22.43
C SER A 166 3.35 3.14 -23.18
N GLY A 167 2.06 3.17 -22.83
CA GLY A 167 1.01 2.36 -23.48
C GLY A 167 0.77 1.02 -22.84
#